data_4310ad9094c838bf429188500ef2d0f9
#
_entry.id   4310ad9094c838bf429188500ef2d0f9
#
_cell.length_a   1.000
_cell.length_b   1.000
_cell.length_c   1.000
_cell.angle_alpha   90.00
_cell.angle_beta   90.00
_cell.angle_gamma   90.00
#
_symmetry.space_group_name_H-M   'P 1'
#
loop_
_entity.id
_entity.type
_entity.pdbx_description
1 polymer ?
#
loop_
_entity_poly.entity_id
_entity_poly.type
_entity_poly.pdbx_seq_one_letter_code
_entity_poly.pdbx_strand_id
1 'polypeptide(L)'
;EVAKLAGVSHQTVSRVINHSPDVSDATREKVQKAIDQLGYRPSNSARALASHRSRTIGLIAGGQHFYGPISTISAIETMARQHGLFVTVGMVHEGLCSQEEFDDLCRTFDEMNVDAFIFLTPTDVMFSAACRTRIAQPRVIVTSTHGGIGVQDGLRLMKSADRRRVSVVGMDQWSAMADVMRLVVEYG
;
A
#
# COMPACT_ATOMS: atom_id res chain seq x y z
N GLU A 1 -28.52 14.63 -8.53
CA GLU A 1 -28.67 16.12 -8.48
C GLU A 1 -27.73 16.78 -9.48
N VAL A 2 -26.41 16.52 -9.49
CA VAL A 2 -25.44 17.09 -10.45
C VAL A 2 -25.87 16.87 -11.90
N ALA A 3 -26.24 15.63 -12.27
CA ALA A 3 -26.68 15.30 -13.62
C ALA A 3 -27.91 16.11 -14.07
N LYS A 4 -28.88 16.29 -13.15
CA LYS A 4 -30.08 17.08 -13.38
C LYS A 4 -29.75 18.57 -13.57
N LEU A 5 -28.88 19.12 -12.72
CA LEU A 5 -28.47 20.53 -12.80
C LEU A 5 -27.64 20.84 -14.04
N ALA A 6 -26.75 19.93 -14.43
CA ALA A 6 -25.91 20.06 -15.62
C ALA A 6 -26.65 19.74 -16.94
N GLY A 7 -27.87 19.16 -16.87
CA GLY A 7 -28.64 18.75 -18.06
C GLY A 7 -28.00 17.59 -18.83
N VAL A 8 -27.35 16.66 -18.15
CA VAL A 8 -26.64 15.50 -18.74
C VAL A 8 -27.01 14.20 -18.06
N SER A 9 -26.59 13.07 -18.64
CA SER A 9 -26.80 11.76 -18.00
C SER A 9 -25.87 11.53 -16.80
N HIS A 10 -26.26 10.64 -15.87
CA HIS A 10 -25.39 10.19 -14.79
C HIS A 10 -24.06 9.63 -15.28
N GLN A 11 -24.10 8.93 -16.42
CA GLN A 11 -22.91 8.36 -17.06
C GLN A 11 -21.96 9.48 -17.55
N THR A 12 -22.50 10.57 -18.08
CA THR A 12 -21.72 11.74 -18.51
C THR A 12 -21.05 12.40 -17.31
N VAL A 13 -21.75 12.58 -16.19
CA VAL A 13 -21.17 13.08 -14.93
C VAL A 13 -20.03 12.18 -14.47
N SER A 14 -20.23 10.86 -14.48
CA SER A 14 -19.19 9.89 -14.12
C SER A 14 -17.96 10.00 -15.02
N ARG A 15 -18.15 10.14 -16.34
CA ARG A 15 -17.04 10.34 -17.28
C ARG A 15 -16.26 11.62 -17.02
N VAL A 16 -16.95 12.72 -16.71
CA VAL A 16 -16.30 13.99 -16.34
C VAL A 16 -15.47 13.85 -15.08
N ILE A 17 -16.04 13.26 -14.03
CA ILE A 17 -15.35 13.01 -12.74
C ILE A 17 -14.12 12.12 -12.90
N ASN A 18 -14.18 11.17 -13.82
CA ASN A 18 -13.07 10.24 -14.10
C ASN A 18 -12.13 10.73 -15.21
N HIS A 19 -12.23 11.99 -15.62
CA HIS A 19 -11.38 12.63 -16.64
C HIS A 19 -11.35 11.87 -17.97
N SER A 20 -12.47 11.24 -18.37
CA SER A 20 -12.56 10.54 -19.66
C SER A 20 -12.28 11.52 -20.83
N PRO A 21 -11.47 11.10 -21.82
CA PRO A 21 -11.20 11.90 -23.01
C PRO A 21 -12.45 12.07 -23.91
N ASP A 22 -13.45 11.19 -23.76
CA ASP A 22 -14.64 11.17 -24.62
C ASP A 22 -15.68 12.25 -24.28
N VAL A 23 -15.35 13.23 -23.42
CA VAL A 23 -16.26 14.29 -23.02
C VAL A 23 -15.74 15.63 -23.55
N SER A 24 -16.59 16.36 -24.29
CA SER A 24 -16.25 17.68 -24.79
C SER A 24 -16.01 18.69 -23.66
N ASP A 25 -15.15 19.67 -23.89
CA ASP A 25 -14.80 20.69 -22.93
C ASP A 25 -16.03 21.46 -22.44
N ALA A 26 -16.96 21.80 -23.35
CA ALA A 26 -18.21 22.48 -23.00
C ALA A 26 -19.08 21.65 -22.04
N THR A 27 -19.12 20.32 -22.20
CA THR A 27 -19.86 19.44 -21.30
C THR A 27 -19.15 19.32 -19.96
N ARG A 28 -17.82 19.23 -19.98
CA ARG A 28 -16.98 19.21 -18.77
C ARG A 28 -17.21 20.44 -17.92
N GLU A 29 -17.20 21.60 -18.54
CA GLU A 29 -17.42 22.88 -17.86
C GLU A 29 -18.82 22.98 -17.22
N LYS A 30 -19.87 22.54 -17.92
CA LYS A 30 -21.24 22.50 -17.37
C LYS A 30 -21.35 21.61 -16.14
N VAL A 31 -20.76 20.42 -16.22
CA VAL A 31 -20.76 19.48 -15.09
C VAL A 31 -19.95 20.02 -13.92
N GLN A 32 -18.79 20.63 -14.19
CA GLN A 32 -17.97 21.21 -13.13
C GLN A 32 -18.70 22.34 -12.40
N LYS A 33 -19.35 23.26 -13.11
CA LYS A 33 -20.19 24.31 -12.51
C LYS A 33 -21.30 23.73 -11.62
N ALA A 34 -21.95 22.66 -12.07
CA ALA A 34 -22.98 21.99 -11.28
C ALA A 34 -22.42 21.32 -10.01
N ILE A 35 -21.23 20.72 -10.10
CA ILE A 35 -20.49 20.16 -8.96
C ILE A 35 -20.19 21.24 -7.92
N ASP A 36 -19.64 22.37 -8.37
CA ASP A 36 -19.24 23.49 -7.51
C ASP A 36 -20.46 24.13 -6.83
N GLN A 37 -21.57 24.35 -7.58
CA GLN A 37 -22.81 24.91 -7.04
C GLN A 37 -23.47 24.03 -5.96
N LEU A 38 -23.40 22.71 -6.14
CA LEU A 38 -24.00 21.76 -5.20
C LEU A 38 -23.05 21.37 -4.05
N GLY A 39 -21.81 21.84 -4.07
CA GLY A 39 -20.78 21.38 -3.15
C GLY A 39 -20.56 19.86 -3.22
N TYR A 40 -20.86 19.27 -4.39
CA TYR A 40 -20.81 17.82 -4.54
C TYR A 40 -19.36 17.33 -4.48
N ARG A 41 -19.10 16.45 -3.53
CA ARG A 41 -17.82 15.72 -3.44
C ARG A 41 -18.04 14.29 -3.87
N PRO A 42 -17.35 13.84 -4.94
CA PRO A 42 -17.42 12.43 -5.36
C PRO A 42 -16.99 11.53 -4.21
N SER A 43 -17.87 10.62 -3.80
CA SER A 43 -17.54 9.62 -2.78
C SER A 43 -16.53 8.62 -3.33
N ASN A 44 -15.43 8.41 -2.62
CA ASN A 44 -14.46 7.36 -2.95
C ASN A 44 -15.12 5.97 -2.91
N SER A 45 -16.05 5.74 -1.99
CA SER A 45 -16.81 4.48 -1.91
C SER A 45 -17.66 4.23 -3.15
N ALA A 46 -18.35 5.26 -3.67
CA ALA A 46 -19.12 5.13 -4.92
C ALA A 46 -18.21 4.88 -6.13
N ARG A 47 -17.04 5.52 -6.16
CA ARG A 47 -16.04 5.30 -7.20
C ARG A 47 -15.43 3.89 -7.10
N ALA A 48 -15.11 3.43 -5.89
CA ALA A 48 -14.62 2.08 -5.64
C ALA A 48 -15.61 1.01 -6.08
N LEU A 49 -16.89 1.21 -5.80
CA LEU A 49 -17.96 0.29 -6.24
C LEU A 49 -18.04 0.21 -7.78
N ALA A 50 -17.92 1.34 -8.47
CA ALA A 50 -18.00 1.39 -9.92
C ALA A 50 -16.76 0.86 -10.64
N SER A 51 -15.57 1.01 -10.04
CA SER A 51 -14.28 0.62 -10.63
C SER A 51 -13.75 -0.72 -10.09
N HIS A 52 -14.36 -1.28 -9.06
CA HIS A 52 -13.84 -2.40 -8.26
C HIS A 52 -12.42 -2.15 -7.72
N ARG A 53 -12.08 -0.86 -7.48
CA ARG A 53 -10.78 -0.44 -6.92
C ARG A 53 -10.99 0.65 -5.89
N SER A 54 -10.50 0.42 -4.67
CA SER A 54 -10.57 1.39 -3.57
C SER A 54 -9.50 2.48 -3.69
N ARG A 55 -8.46 2.24 -4.48
CA ARG A 55 -7.24 3.06 -4.53
C ARG A 55 -6.54 3.17 -3.17
N THR A 56 -6.73 2.17 -2.33
CA THR A 56 -6.17 2.12 -0.98
C THR A 56 -5.15 0.99 -0.87
N ILE A 57 -4.01 1.31 -0.29
CA ILE A 57 -2.95 0.36 0.04
C ILE A 57 -3.02 0.10 1.54
N GLY A 58 -3.05 -1.16 1.94
CA GLY A 58 -2.88 -1.58 3.33
C GLY A 58 -1.40 -1.68 3.66
N LEU A 59 -0.91 -0.86 4.59
CA LEU A 59 0.47 -0.93 5.07
C LEU A 59 0.48 -1.50 6.47
N ILE A 60 1.10 -2.66 6.66
CA ILE A 60 1.33 -3.27 7.98
C ILE A 60 2.81 -3.10 8.32
N ALA A 61 3.09 -2.45 9.43
CA ALA A 61 4.43 -2.09 9.83
C ALA A 61 4.71 -2.43 11.30
N GLY A 62 5.96 -2.78 11.58
CA GLY A 62 6.53 -2.77 12.92
C GLY A 62 7.61 -1.71 13.04
N GLY A 63 8.28 -1.66 14.19
CA GLY A 63 9.41 -0.76 14.37
C GLY A 63 9.02 0.69 14.65
N GLN A 64 7.90 0.91 15.29
CA GLN A 64 7.42 2.25 15.64
C GLN A 64 8.40 3.09 16.47
N HIS A 65 9.37 2.46 17.11
CA HIS A 65 10.40 3.12 17.90
C HIS A 65 11.70 3.41 17.11
N PHE A 66 11.78 2.97 15.84
CA PHE A 66 12.95 3.16 15.00
C PHE A 66 12.70 4.21 13.92
N TYR A 67 13.71 5.01 13.65
CA TYR A 67 13.65 6.06 12.62
C TYR A 67 13.40 5.48 11.22
N GLY A 68 14.04 4.36 10.88
CA GLY A 68 13.95 3.74 9.56
C GLY A 68 12.52 3.39 9.13
N PRO A 69 11.78 2.61 9.92
CA PRO A 69 10.38 2.30 9.62
C PRO A 69 9.50 3.55 9.50
N ILE A 70 9.61 4.51 10.40
CA ILE A 70 8.79 5.74 10.38
C ILE A 70 9.08 6.57 9.12
N SER A 71 10.35 6.77 8.76
CA SER A 71 10.72 7.50 7.55
C SER A 71 10.25 6.79 6.28
N THR A 72 10.28 5.45 6.27
CA THR A 72 9.78 4.63 5.17
C THR A 72 8.26 4.77 5.00
N ILE A 73 7.49 4.74 6.11
CA ILE A 73 6.03 4.97 6.08
C ILE A 73 5.72 6.34 5.47
N SER A 74 6.43 7.38 5.91
CA SER A 74 6.26 8.75 5.39
C SER A 74 6.57 8.85 3.89
N ALA A 75 7.62 8.19 3.43
CA ALA A 75 7.98 8.15 2.02
C ALA A 75 6.93 7.41 1.17
N ILE A 76 6.42 6.27 1.67
CA ILE A 76 5.36 5.50 1.02
C ILE A 76 4.08 6.35 0.91
N GLU A 77 3.66 7.02 1.98
CA GLU A 77 2.47 7.88 2.00
C GLU A 77 2.62 9.02 0.97
N THR A 78 3.75 9.69 0.97
CA THR A 78 4.01 10.80 0.05
C THR A 78 3.93 10.33 -1.41
N MET A 79 4.56 9.20 -1.72
CA MET A 79 4.55 8.63 -3.07
C MET A 79 3.15 8.15 -3.46
N ALA A 80 2.43 7.47 -2.57
CA ALA A 80 1.06 7.01 -2.81
C ALA A 80 0.14 8.18 -3.14
N ARG A 81 0.21 9.27 -2.38
CA ARG A 81 -0.57 10.48 -2.60
C ARG A 81 -0.28 11.14 -3.95
N GLN A 82 0.98 11.18 -4.38
CA GLN A 82 1.35 11.69 -5.71
C GLN A 82 0.71 10.89 -6.85
N HIS A 83 0.46 9.60 -6.62
CA HIS A 83 -0.21 8.71 -7.57
C HIS A 83 -1.74 8.61 -7.34
N GLY A 84 -2.31 9.43 -6.48
CA GLY A 84 -3.75 9.43 -6.17
C GLY A 84 -4.21 8.17 -5.45
N LEU A 85 -3.31 7.54 -4.67
CA LEU A 85 -3.58 6.41 -3.81
C LEU A 85 -3.67 6.85 -2.35
N PHE A 86 -4.39 6.10 -1.54
CA PHE A 86 -4.49 6.27 -0.10
C PHE A 86 -3.71 5.16 0.60
N VAL A 87 -3.20 5.44 1.79
CA VAL A 87 -2.52 4.44 2.63
C VAL A 87 -3.27 4.34 3.95
N THR A 88 -3.70 3.13 4.30
CA THR A 88 -4.14 2.81 5.65
C THR A 88 -3.02 2.05 6.37
N VAL A 89 -2.71 2.44 7.60
CA VAL A 89 -1.57 1.91 8.34
C VAL A 89 -2.05 1.11 9.55
N GLY A 90 -1.58 -0.13 9.65
CA GLY A 90 -1.70 -0.97 10.84
C GLY A 90 -0.31 -1.20 11.45
N MET A 91 -0.19 -0.94 12.75
CA MET A 91 1.07 -1.15 13.46
C MET A 91 1.00 -2.43 14.28
N VAL A 92 2.03 -3.26 14.17
CA VAL A 92 2.21 -4.49 14.96
C VAL A 92 3.22 -4.23 16.06
N HIS A 93 2.97 -4.81 17.23
CA HIS A 93 3.89 -4.69 18.36
C HIS A 93 5.07 -5.66 18.19
N GLU A 94 6.29 -5.14 18.05
CA GLU A 94 7.49 -5.93 17.71
C GLU A 94 7.77 -7.09 18.66
N GLY A 95 7.57 -6.89 19.95
CA GLY A 95 7.86 -7.90 20.99
C GLY A 95 6.80 -9.00 21.09
N LEU A 96 5.63 -8.83 20.49
CA LEU A 96 4.46 -9.71 20.62
C LEU A 96 3.84 -10.09 19.27
N CYS A 97 4.50 -9.76 18.15
CA CYS A 97 3.96 -10.04 16.83
C CYS A 97 3.68 -11.53 16.65
N SER A 98 2.44 -11.92 16.85
CA SER A 98 1.97 -13.27 16.54
C SER A 98 1.51 -13.36 15.07
N GLN A 99 1.51 -14.56 14.52
CA GLN A 99 0.92 -14.79 13.21
C GLN A 99 -0.57 -14.39 13.17
N GLU A 100 -1.28 -14.64 14.27
CA GLU A 100 -2.71 -14.32 14.41
C GLU A 100 -2.96 -12.81 14.35
N GLU A 101 -2.20 -11.99 15.09
CA GLU A 101 -2.29 -10.52 15.04
C GLU A 101 -2.04 -10.00 13.63
N PHE A 102 -1.04 -10.56 12.94
CA PHE A 102 -0.71 -10.17 11.57
C PHE A 102 -1.83 -10.54 10.60
N ASP A 103 -2.39 -11.75 10.71
CA ASP A 103 -3.48 -12.23 9.87
C ASP A 103 -4.78 -11.46 10.13
N ASP A 104 -5.04 -11.04 11.39
CA ASP A 104 -6.20 -10.23 11.76
C ASP A 104 -6.14 -8.83 11.14
N LEU A 105 -4.97 -8.19 11.14
CA LEU A 105 -4.78 -6.92 10.46
C LEU A 105 -4.99 -7.07 8.95
N CYS A 106 -4.47 -8.13 8.35
CA CYS A 106 -4.68 -8.41 6.93
C CYS A 106 -6.17 -8.60 6.62
N ARG A 107 -6.91 -9.30 7.47
CA ARG A 107 -8.36 -9.50 7.33
C ARG A 107 -9.11 -8.19 7.45
N THR A 108 -8.77 -7.36 8.43
CA THR A 108 -9.37 -6.03 8.61
C THR A 108 -9.19 -5.17 7.36
N PHE A 109 -7.99 -5.19 6.77
CA PHE A 109 -7.72 -4.41 5.57
C PHE A 109 -8.39 -4.99 4.33
N ASP A 110 -8.53 -6.32 4.24
CA ASP A 110 -9.30 -6.99 3.20
C ASP A 110 -10.78 -6.58 3.24
N GLU A 111 -11.38 -6.52 4.44
CA GLU A 111 -12.74 -6.01 4.66
C GLU A 111 -12.88 -4.53 4.25
N MET A 112 -11.81 -3.74 4.36
CA MET A 112 -11.75 -2.37 3.85
C MET A 112 -11.53 -2.29 2.33
N ASN A 113 -11.46 -3.44 1.65
CA ASN A 113 -11.22 -3.58 0.21
C ASN A 113 -9.93 -2.89 -0.27
N VAL A 114 -8.83 -3.06 0.43
CA VAL A 114 -7.53 -2.55 -0.06
C VAL A 114 -7.13 -3.26 -1.37
N ASP A 115 -6.55 -2.52 -2.29
CA ASP A 115 -6.16 -3.04 -3.61
C ASP A 115 -4.81 -3.80 -3.56
N ALA A 116 -3.97 -3.48 -2.59
CA ALA A 116 -2.64 -4.06 -2.43
C ALA A 116 -2.16 -3.92 -0.97
N PHE A 117 -1.14 -4.70 -0.63
CA PHE A 117 -0.48 -4.62 0.68
C PHE A 117 0.99 -4.20 0.55
N ILE A 118 1.47 -3.46 1.55
CA ILE A 118 2.88 -3.26 1.81
C ILE A 118 3.16 -3.74 3.24
N PHE A 119 4.11 -4.65 3.39
CA PHE A 119 4.56 -5.14 4.69
C PHE A 119 5.95 -4.59 4.98
N LEU A 120 6.07 -3.76 6.00
CA LEU A 120 7.33 -3.25 6.48
C LEU A 120 7.77 -4.10 7.67
N THR A 121 8.71 -5.02 7.42
CA THR A 121 9.09 -6.09 8.33
C THR A 121 10.54 -5.91 8.82
N PRO A 122 10.73 -5.15 9.92
CA PRO A 122 12.06 -4.88 10.46
C PRO A 122 12.69 -6.08 11.18
N THR A 123 11.90 -7.14 11.45
CA THR A 123 12.36 -8.34 12.15
C THR A 123 12.09 -9.61 11.35
N ASP A 124 12.86 -10.67 11.59
CA ASP A 124 12.69 -11.99 10.97
C ASP A 124 11.33 -12.61 11.30
N VAL A 125 10.81 -12.35 12.50
CA VAL A 125 9.49 -12.83 12.93
C VAL A 125 8.40 -12.22 12.05
N MET A 126 8.42 -10.91 11.87
CA MET A 126 7.46 -10.21 11.01
C MET A 126 7.62 -10.62 9.53
N PHE A 127 8.85 -10.76 9.07
CA PHE A 127 9.11 -11.23 7.71
C PHE A 127 8.52 -12.63 7.49
N SER A 128 8.72 -13.55 8.44
CA SER A 128 8.12 -14.88 8.41
C SER A 128 6.60 -14.84 8.42
N ALA A 129 5.99 -13.98 9.24
CA ALA A 129 4.55 -13.80 9.29
C ALA A 129 4.01 -13.30 7.94
N ALA A 130 4.63 -12.27 7.36
CA ALA A 130 4.27 -11.73 6.05
C ALA A 130 4.36 -12.77 4.93
N CYS A 131 5.35 -13.69 5.01
CA CYS A 131 5.51 -14.78 4.05
C CYS A 131 4.43 -15.87 4.20
N ARG A 132 3.95 -16.14 5.41
CA ARG A 132 2.95 -17.18 5.69
C ARG A 132 1.52 -16.72 5.47
N THR A 133 1.25 -15.42 5.61
CA THR A 133 -0.09 -14.84 5.46
C THR A 133 -0.65 -15.10 4.07
N ARG A 134 -1.93 -15.50 4.03
CA ARG A 134 -2.65 -15.81 2.79
C ARG A 134 -3.58 -14.66 2.43
N ILE A 135 -3.20 -13.91 1.41
CA ILE A 135 -4.00 -12.82 0.85
C ILE A 135 -4.04 -12.94 -0.68
N ALA A 136 -5.14 -12.51 -1.27
CA ALA A 136 -5.36 -12.57 -2.71
C ALA A 136 -4.70 -11.40 -3.45
N GLN A 137 -4.55 -10.26 -2.78
CA GLN A 137 -4.02 -9.03 -3.35
C GLN A 137 -2.51 -9.10 -3.59
N PRO A 138 -1.99 -8.32 -4.53
CA PRO A 138 -0.56 -8.12 -4.69
C PRO A 138 0.05 -7.49 -3.42
N ARG A 139 1.28 -7.87 -3.13
CA ARG A 139 1.99 -7.35 -1.96
C ARG A 139 3.47 -7.08 -2.21
N VAL A 140 3.97 -6.08 -1.51
CA VAL A 140 5.40 -5.77 -1.42
C VAL A 140 5.84 -6.00 0.02
N ILE A 141 6.90 -6.76 0.22
CA ILE A 141 7.53 -6.94 1.53
C ILE A 141 8.83 -6.15 1.53
N VAL A 142 8.91 -5.16 2.41
CA VAL A 142 10.13 -4.40 2.67
C VAL A 142 10.76 -4.94 3.94
N THR A 143 11.97 -5.45 3.83
CA THR A 143 12.66 -6.10 4.96
C THR A 143 14.09 -5.63 5.08
N SER A 144 14.61 -5.65 6.32
CA SER A 144 16.03 -5.57 6.59
C SER A 144 16.50 -6.97 7.01
N THR A 145 17.41 -7.57 6.27
CA THR A 145 17.93 -8.89 6.61
C THR A 145 18.90 -8.79 7.79
N HIS A 146 18.65 -9.57 8.83
CA HIS A 146 19.48 -9.62 10.04
C HIS A 146 20.25 -10.95 10.17
N GLY A 147 20.37 -11.73 9.10
CA GLY A 147 21.16 -12.95 9.06
C GLY A 147 20.44 -14.22 9.52
N GLY A 148 19.16 -14.15 9.92
CA GLY A 148 18.38 -15.32 10.34
C GLY A 148 17.71 -16.04 9.16
N ILE A 149 16.69 -15.40 8.59
CA ILE A 149 15.96 -15.93 7.43
C ILE A 149 16.28 -15.10 6.21
N GLY A 150 17.03 -15.65 5.27
CA GLY A 150 17.28 -14.99 3.99
C GLY A 150 15.99 -14.80 3.20
N VAL A 151 15.94 -13.76 2.36
CA VAL A 151 14.79 -13.50 1.48
C VAL A 151 14.36 -14.74 0.69
N GLN A 152 15.32 -15.55 0.23
CA GLN A 152 15.05 -16.79 -0.51
C GLN A 152 14.35 -17.84 0.35
N ASP A 153 14.72 -17.97 1.61
CA ASP A 153 14.09 -18.94 2.52
C ASP A 153 12.68 -18.47 2.92
N GLY A 154 12.48 -17.17 3.14
CA GLY A 154 11.16 -16.59 3.33
C GLY A 154 10.24 -16.85 2.14
N LEU A 155 10.74 -16.66 0.93
CA LEU A 155 9.97 -16.96 -0.29
C LEU A 155 9.63 -18.45 -0.45
N ARG A 156 10.43 -19.36 0.10
CA ARG A 156 10.12 -20.82 0.13
C ARG A 156 8.92 -21.14 1.02
N LEU A 157 8.63 -20.32 2.03
CA LEU A 157 7.44 -20.47 2.88
C LEU A 157 6.14 -20.18 2.12
N MET A 158 6.22 -19.49 1.00
CA MET A 158 5.07 -19.13 0.18
C MET A 158 4.72 -20.24 -0.81
N LYS A 159 3.43 -20.44 -1.07
CA LYS A 159 2.99 -21.28 -2.17
C LYS A 159 3.41 -20.67 -3.51
N SER A 160 3.66 -21.51 -4.52
CA SER A 160 4.10 -21.07 -5.86
C SER A 160 3.12 -20.08 -6.52
N ALA A 161 1.81 -20.23 -6.27
CA ALA A 161 0.78 -19.34 -6.77
C ALA A 161 0.88 -17.92 -6.17
N ASP A 162 1.24 -17.81 -4.89
CA ASP A 162 1.34 -16.54 -4.18
C ASP A 162 2.60 -15.76 -4.57
N ARG A 163 3.70 -16.48 -4.91
CA ARG A 163 4.98 -15.86 -5.31
C ARG A 163 4.88 -14.90 -6.49
N ARG A 164 3.94 -15.14 -7.42
CA ARG A 164 3.75 -14.27 -8.59
C ARG A 164 3.16 -12.90 -8.27
N ARG A 165 2.62 -12.74 -7.06
CA ARG A 165 1.99 -11.49 -6.58
C ARG A 165 2.80 -10.81 -5.47
N VAL A 166 4.03 -11.26 -5.25
CA VAL A 166 4.90 -10.78 -4.19
C VAL A 166 6.16 -10.19 -4.78
N SER A 167 6.48 -8.97 -4.37
CA SER A 167 7.78 -8.35 -4.58
C SER A 167 8.45 -8.18 -3.21
N VAL A 168 9.74 -8.45 -3.13
CA VAL A 168 10.53 -8.24 -1.91
C VAL A 168 11.59 -7.20 -2.18
N VAL A 169 11.64 -6.20 -1.31
CA VAL A 169 12.68 -5.17 -1.28
C VAL A 169 13.46 -5.35 0.01
N GLY A 170 14.74 -5.73 -0.11
CA GLY A 170 15.62 -5.94 1.03
C GLY A 170 16.69 -4.86 1.11
N MET A 171 17.01 -4.42 2.32
CA MET A 171 18.24 -3.67 2.61
C MET A 171 19.22 -4.62 3.29
N ASP A 172 20.34 -4.88 2.63
CA ASP A 172 21.43 -5.70 3.19
C ASP A 172 22.34 -4.84 4.07
N GLN A 173 21.87 -4.56 5.28
CA GLN A 173 22.64 -3.81 6.28
C GLN A 173 23.82 -4.62 6.83
N TRP A 174 23.72 -5.96 6.79
CA TRP A 174 24.78 -6.84 7.29
C TRP A 174 26.03 -6.77 6.41
N SER A 175 25.89 -6.92 5.10
CA SER A 175 27.02 -6.81 4.19
C SER A 175 27.66 -5.42 4.24
N ALA A 176 26.83 -4.37 4.29
CA ALA A 176 27.34 -3.00 4.43
C ALA A 176 28.14 -2.80 5.73
N MET A 177 27.64 -3.34 6.87
CA MET A 177 28.37 -3.24 8.15
C MET A 177 29.64 -4.10 8.15
N ALA A 178 29.60 -5.31 7.55
CA ALA A 178 30.78 -6.15 7.43
C ALA A 178 31.89 -5.49 6.59
N ASP A 179 31.53 -4.76 5.54
CA ASP A 179 32.48 -4.00 4.73
C ASP A 179 33.08 -2.82 5.54
N VAL A 180 32.26 -2.08 6.30
CA VAL A 180 32.75 -1.03 7.20
C VAL A 180 33.72 -1.60 8.25
N MET A 181 33.37 -2.73 8.88
CA MET A 181 34.23 -3.37 9.89
C MET A 181 35.55 -3.86 9.27
N ARG A 182 35.52 -4.37 8.01
CA ARG A 182 36.75 -4.74 7.31
C ARG A 182 37.65 -3.53 7.10
N LEU A 183 37.09 -2.39 6.64
CA LEU A 183 37.84 -1.15 6.48
C LEU A 183 38.44 -0.66 7.79
N VAL A 184 37.69 -0.70 8.89
CA VAL A 184 38.18 -0.31 10.22
C VAL A 184 39.36 -1.20 10.66
N VAL A 185 39.33 -2.50 10.36
CA VAL A 185 40.43 -3.42 10.69
C VAL A 185 41.66 -3.19 9.78
N GLU A 186 41.42 -2.84 8.51
CA GLU A 186 42.53 -2.59 7.57
C GLU A 186 43.27 -1.24 7.82
N TYR A 187 42.55 -0.22 8.23
CA TYR A 187 43.05 1.16 8.34
C TYR A 187 43.10 1.70 9.78
N GLY A 188 42.61 0.98 10.77
CA GLY A 188 42.68 1.34 12.20
C GLY A 188 43.89 0.79 12.88
#